data_85834fdb774c9ac974559b054aacd16e
#
_entry.id   85834fdb774c9ac974559b054aacd16e
#
_cell.length_a   1.000
_cell.length_b   1.000
_cell.length_c   1.000
_cell.angle_alpha   90.00
_cell.angle_beta   90.00
_cell.angle_gamma   90.00
#
_symmetry.space_group_name_H-M   'P 1'
#
loop_
_entity.id
_entity.type
_entity.pdbx_description
1 polymer ?
#
loop_
_entity_poly.entity_id
_entity_poly.type
_entity_poly.pdbx_seq_one_letter_code
_entity_poly.pdbx_strand_id
1 'polypeptide(L)'
;FFLEAMRMKEKKEYATAFGLLQHCLEINPNASSALYEISQYYMFLRQVPQGQAALEKAVAYAPDNYWYSQGLVSLYQQQNELDKAITLLEQMAVRFPGKQDPLFNLLDLYGRQEKYDEVISTLNRLEKHMGKNEQLSMEKFRIYLQMKDDKKAFQEIESLVQEYPMDMRYQVILGDVYLQNGKKQEAYDVYQKVLAAEPDNPMAIFSMASYYKQTGQEGLYQQQLDTLLLNKKVTPDTKVNVMRQMIVEN
;
A
#
# COMPACT_ATOMS: atom_id res chain seq x y z
N PHE A 1 43.34 6.34 -5.67
CA PHE A 1 42.97 6.07 -4.26
C PHE A 1 41.62 5.35 -4.16
N PHE A 2 40.53 5.81 -4.85
CA PHE A 2 39.20 5.18 -4.74
C PHE A 2 39.24 3.70 -5.18
N LEU A 3 39.77 3.38 -6.35
CA LEU A 3 39.88 2.00 -6.83
C LEU A 3 40.71 1.13 -5.88
N GLU A 4 41.79 1.70 -5.30
CA GLU A 4 42.58 0.97 -4.32
C GLU A 4 41.81 0.75 -3.01
N ALA A 5 41.03 1.73 -2.56
CA ALA A 5 40.13 1.53 -1.41
C ALA A 5 39.15 0.38 -1.66
N MET A 6 38.54 0.28 -2.85
CA MET A 6 37.63 -0.83 -3.20
C MET A 6 38.39 -2.17 -3.21
N ARG A 7 39.61 -2.21 -3.74
CA ARG A 7 40.46 -3.41 -3.72
C ARG A 7 40.82 -3.86 -2.30
N MET A 8 41.12 -2.91 -1.40
CA MET A 8 41.38 -3.23 0.02
C MET A 8 40.08 -3.73 0.73
N LYS A 9 38.94 -3.16 0.41
CA LYS A 9 37.63 -3.63 0.89
C LYS A 9 37.38 -5.10 0.48
N GLU A 10 37.63 -5.46 -0.77
CA GLU A 10 37.53 -6.86 -1.26
C GLU A 10 38.47 -7.81 -0.51
N LYS A 11 39.69 -7.35 -0.20
CA LYS A 11 40.64 -8.10 0.62
C LYS A 11 40.30 -8.13 2.11
N LYS A 12 39.19 -7.49 2.54
CA LYS A 12 38.76 -7.33 3.94
C LYS A 12 39.74 -6.49 4.79
N GLU A 13 40.58 -5.70 4.15
CA GLU A 13 41.47 -4.74 4.81
C GLU A 13 40.71 -3.43 5.07
N TYR A 14 39.72 -3.49 5.92
CA TYR A 14 38.71 -2.40 6.09
C TYR A 14 39.33 -1.10 6.64
N ALA A 15 40.30 -1.18 7.54
CA ALA A 15 40.99 0.00 8.09
C ALA A 15 41.77 0.76 7.00
N THR A 16 42.49 0.02 6.15
CA THR A 16 43.23 0.59 5.02
C THR A 16 42.27 1.20 4.00
N ALA A 17 41.18 0.51 3.68
CA ALA A 17 40.14 1.01 2.77
C ALA A 17 39.51 2.32 3.28
N PHE A 18 39.20 2.38 4.57
CA PHE A 18 38.65 3.58 5.21
C PHE A 18 39.62 4.77 5.13
N GLY A 19 40.91 4.57 5.47
CA GLY A 19 41.95 5.62 5.35
C GLY A 19 42.11 6.13 3.93
N LEU A 20 42.08 5.23 2.93
CA LEU A 20 42.13 5.62 1.52
C LEU A 20 40.90 6.41 1.07
N LEU A 21 39.71 6.09 1.57
CA LEU A 21 38.49 6.86 1.31
C LEU A 21 38.55 8.25 1.94
N GLN A 22 39.07 8.36 3.18
CA GLN A 22 39.30 9.67 3.82
C GLN A 22 40.25 10.53 2.97
N HIS A 23 41.35 9.96 2.53
CA HIS A 23 42.30 10.65 1.66
C HIS A 23 41.69 11.04 0.29
N CYS A 24 40.83 10.21 -0.28
CA CYS A 24 40.03 10.60 -1.47
C CYS A 24 39.23 11.86 -1.23
N LEU A 25 38.60 11.97 -0.07
CA LEU A 25 37.74 13.13 0.29
C LEU A 25 38.54 14.37 0.69
N GLU A 26 39.79 14.23 1.15
CA GLU A 26 40.74 15.34 1.33
C GLU A 26 41.10 15.98 -0.01
N ILE A 27 41.34 15.15 -1.05
CA ILE A 27 41.68 15.61 -2.41
C ILE A 27 40.43 16.13 -3.12
N ASN A 28 39.30 15.41 -3.04
CA ASN A 28 38.03 15.79 -3.67
C ASN A 28 36.88 15.58 -2.70
N PRO A 29 36.51 16.62 -1.93
CA PRO A 29 35.41 16.56 -0.96
C PRO A 29 34.02 16.24 -1.57
N ASN A 30 33.88 16.38 -2.88
CA ASN A 30 32.65 16.19 -3.62
C ASN A 30 32.59 14.82 -4.35
N ALA A 31 33.55 13.93 -4.10
CA ALA A 31 33.60 12.61 -4.70
C ALA A 31 32.43 11.74 -4.18
N SER A 32 31.30 11.76 -4.87
CA SER A 32 30.07 11.10 -4.45
C SER A 32 30.23 9.62 -4.16
N SER A 33 31.04 8.90 -4.96
CA SER A 33 31.31 7.47 -4.74
C SER A 33 32.11 7.23 -3.46
N ALA A 34 33.10 8.10 -3.15
CA ALA A 34 33.84 7.99 -1.90
C ALA A 34 32.98 8.36 -0.69
N LEU A 35 32.11 9.37 -0.83
CA LEU A 35 31.12 9.75 0.20
C LEU A 35 30.14 8.61 0.49
N TYR A 36 29.64 7.95 -0.54
CA TYR A 36 28.75 6.80 -0.37
C TYR A 36 29.47 5.65 0.35
N GLU A 37 30.64 5.26 -0.11
CA GLU A 37 31.40 4.17 0.51
C GLU A 37 31.78 4.49 1.95
N ILE A 38 32.29 5.68 2.25
CA ILE A 38 32.68 6.05 3.61
C ILE A 38 31.46 6.12 4.56
N SER A 39 30.27 6.45 4.04
CA SER A 39 29.03 6.43 4.83
C SER A 39 28.75 5.04 5.39
N GLN A 40 29.00 3.98 4.61
CA GLN A 40 28.83 2.60 5.04
C GLN A 40 29.79 2.23 6.19
N TYR A 41 31.03 2.72 6.16
CA TYR A 41 31.98 2.53 7.26
C TYR A 41 31.52 3.25 8.53
N TYR A 42 31.05 4.49 8.41
CA TYR A 42 30.51 5.21 9.58
C TYR A 42 29.30 4.50 10.17
N MET A 43 28.41 3.95 9.34
CA MET A 43 27.26 3.15 9.81
C MET A 43 27.73 1.89 10.55
N PHE A 44 28.69 1.16 9.99
CA PHE A 44 29.27 -0.01 10.64
C PHE A 44 29.90 0.32 12.00
N LEU A 45 30.59 1.46 12.10
CA LEU A 45 31.19 1.98 13.34
C LEU A 45 30.18 2.60 14.30
N ARG A 46 28.88 2.55 13.99
CA ARG A 46 27.79 3.19 14.74
C ARG A 46 27.92 4.71 14.88
N GLN A 47 28.66 5.33 13.99
CA GLN A 47 28.78 6.78 13.86
C GLN A 47 27.71 7.31 12.91
N VAL A 48 26.45 7.10 13.31
CA VAL A 48 25.27 7.36 12.47
C VAL A 48 25.19 8.80 11.93
N PRO A 49 25.45 9.86 12.74
CA PRO A 49 25.41 11.22 12.22
C PRO A 49 26.43 11.50 11.11
N GLN A 50 27.66 10.95 11.21
CA GLN A 50 28.69 11.11 10.19
C GLN A 50 28.32 10.33 8.92
N GLY A 51 27.78 9.12 9.09
CA GLY A 51 27.32 8.28 7.99
C GLY A 51 26.18 8.95 7.22
N GLN A 52 25.20 9.50 7.93
CA GLN A 52 24.09 10.22 7.33
C GLN A 52 24.59 11.45 6.56
N ALA A 53 25.43 12.30 7.19
CA ALA A 53 25.95 13.49 6.54
C ALA A 53 26.77 13.17 5.27
N ALA A 54 27.52 12.07 5.28
CA ALA A 54 28.27 11.62 4.11
C ALA A 54 27.32 11.13 2.99
N LEU A 55 26.26 10.38 3.34
CA LEU A 55 25.30 9.86 2.37
C LEU A 55 24.41 10.98 1.79
N GLU A 56 24.01 11.96 2.60
CA GLU A 56 23.30 13.15 2.13
C GLU A 56 24.13 13.94 1.08
N LYS A 57 25.44 14.11 1.34
CA LYS A 57 26.35 14.73 0.37
C LYS A 57 26.51 13.86 -0.89
N ALA A 58 26.61 12.54 -0.75
CA ALA A 58 26.71 11.63 -1.91
C ALA A 58 25.48 11.79 -2.83
N VAL A 59 24.28 11.85 -2.28
CA VAL A 59 23.03 12.10 -3.01
C VAL A 59 23.03 13.48 -3.64
N ALA A 60 23.44 14.52 -2.90
CA ALA A 60 23.48 15.90 -3.39
C ALA A 60 24.41 16.07 -4.60
N TYR A 61 25.58 15.40 -4.60
CA TYR A 61 26.56 15.50 -5.69
C TYR A 61 26.30 14.51 -6.84
N ALA A 62 25.53 13.45 -6.61
CA ALA A 62 25.14 12.50 -7.64
C ALA A 62 23.61 12.20 -7.56
N PRO A 63 22.77 13.21 -7.80
CA PRO A 63 21.31 13.08 -7.62
C PRO A 63 20.67 12.10 -8.61
N ASP A 64 21.35 11.75 -9.71
CA ASP A 64 20.91 10.77 -10.70
C ASP A 64 21.33 9.34 -10.35
N ASN A 65 21.99 9.14 -9.21
CA ASN A 65 22.29 7.82 -8.71
C ASN A 65 21.14 7.31 -7.83
N TYR A 66 20.29 6.47 -8.43
CA TYR A 66 19.13 5.89 -7.76
C TYR A 66 19.49 5.17 -6.45
N TRP A 67 20.61 4.43 -6.44
CA TRP A 67 21.00 3.60 -5.30
C TRP A 67 21.45 4.41 -4.09
N TYR A 68 22.08 5.58 -4.32
CA TYR A 68 22.43 6.48 -3.21
C TYR A 68 21.18 7.05 -2.55
N SER A 69 20.22 7.49 -3.36
CA SER A 69 18.94 7.99 -2.87
C SER A 69 18.16 6.90 -2.14
N GLN A 70 18.14 5.67 -2.68
CA GLN A 70 17.48 4.53 -2.03
C GLN A 70 18.12 4.21 -0.67
N GLY A 71 19.44 4.23 -0.58
CA GLY A 71 20.16 4.04 0.68
C GLY A 71 19.83 5.12 1.71
N LEU A 72 19.72 6.38 1.28
CA LEU A 72 19.37 7.49 2.17
C LEU A 72 17.91 7.43 2.64
N VAL A 73 16.98 7.03 1.77
CA VAL A 73 15.58 6.77 2.17
C VAL A 73 15.53 5.70 3.26
N SER A 74 16.23 4.58 3.06
CA SER A 74 16.27 3.50 4.06
C SER A 74 16.83 3.98 5.40
N LEU A 75 17.85 4.82 5.36
CA LEU A 75 18.45 5.40 6.57
C LEU A 75 17.46 6.32 7.30
N TYR A 76 16.79 7.22 6.60
CA TYR A 76 15.77 8.10 7.18
C TYR A 76 14.62 7.29 7.82
N GLN A 77 14.16 6.23 7.16
CA GLN A 77 13.12 5.35 7.71
C GLN A 77 13.59 4.63 8.98
N GLN A 78 14.83 4.13 9.02
CA GLN A 78 15.41 3.49 10.21
C GLN A 78 15.54 4.45 11.40
N GLN A 79 15.78 5.72 11.12
CA GLN A 79 15.88 6.78 12.15
C GLN A 79 14.52 7.42 12.47
N ASN A 80 13.44 6.94 11.88
CA ASN A 80 12.11 7.53 12.00
C ASN A 80 12.02 9.00 11.54
N GLU A 81 12.92 9.42 10.64
CA GLU A 81 12.90 10.74 9.98
C GLU A 81 11.97 10.70 8.76
N LEU A 82 10.69 10.39 8.99
CA LEU A 82 9.74 10.04 7.92
C LEU A 82 9.49 11.19 6.94
N ASP A 83 9.49 12.43 7.39
CA ASP A 83 9.28 13.61 6.52
C ASP A 83 10.44 13.80 5.54
N LYS A 84 11.68 13.53 5.97
CA LYS A 84 12.85 13.54 5.09
C LYS A 84 12.78 12.39 4.07
N ALA A 85 12.38 11.21 4.52
CA ALA A 85 12.17 10.05 3.63
C ALA A 85 11.12 10.37 2.55
N ILE A 86 9.97 10.92 2.93
CA ILE A 86 8.90 11.33 2.01
C ILE A 86 9.41 12.36 1.00
N THR A 87 10.09 13.41 1.48
CA THR A 87 10.64 14.46 0.62
C THR A 87 11.58 13.88 -0.45
N LEU A 88 12.48 12.98 -0.03
CA LEU A 88 13.42 12.35 -0.96
C LEU A 88 12.71 11.38 -1.92
N LEU A 89 11.73 10.61 -1.45
CA LEU A 89 10.93 9.71 -2.30
C LEU A 89 10.13 10.47 -3.36
N GLU A 90 9.57 11.65 -3.01
CA GLU A 90 8.90 12.51 -3.99
C GLU A 90 9.87 13.01 -5.08
N GLN A 91 11.08 13.41 -4.69
CA GLN A 91 12.12 13.77 -5.65
C GLN A 91 12.52 12.58 -6.53
N MET A 92 12.67 11.39 -5.94
CA MET A 92 12.98 10.15 -6.68
C MET A 92 11.87 9.78 -7.67
N ALA A 93 10.61 9.90 -7.29
CA ALA A 93 9.48 9.59 -8.17
C ALA A 93 9.41 10.51 -9.40
N VAL A 94 9.88 11.76 -9.28
CA VAL A 94 9.98 12.69 -10.41
C VAL A 94 11.23 12.39 -11.25
N ARG A 95 12.36 12.14 -10.62
CA ARG A 95 13.66 11.96 -11.30
C ARG A 95 13.80 10.61 -11.99
N PHE A 96 13.18 9.57 -11.45
CA PHE A 96 13.24 8.21 -11.95
C PHE A 96 11.86 7.67 -12.35
N PRO A 97 11.20 8.26 -13.37
CA PRO A 97 9.81 7.94 -13.70
C PRO A 97 9.61 6.47 -14.12
N GLY A 98 10.68 5.78 -14.55
CA GLY A 98 10.62 4.35 -14.84
C GLY A 98 10.70 3.43 -13.61
N LYS A 99 10.88 3.99 -12.40
CA LYS A 99 10.92 3.23 -11.15
C LYS A 99 9.63 3.46 -10.35
N GLN A 100 8.97 2.36 -9.98
CA GLN A 100 7.73 2.41 -9.22
C GLN A 100 7.96 2.33 -7.70
N ASP A 101 9.12 1.82 -7.28
CA ASP A 101 9.45 1.64 -5.87
C ASP A 101 9.29 2.91 -5.01
N PRO A 102 9.67 4.13 -5.49
CA PRO A 102 9.42 5.34 -4.71
C PRO A 102 7.93 5.58 -4.43
N LEU A 103 7.04 5.30 -5.39
CA LEU A 103 5.61 5.46 -5.22
C LEU A 103 5.03 4.43 -4.23
N PHE A 104 5.47 3.18 -4.28
CA PHE A 104 5.06 2.18 -3.30
C PHE A 104 5.53 2.51 -1.89
N ASN A 105 6.76 3.01 -1.73
CA ASN A 105 7.24 3.49 -0.43
C ASN A 105 6.43 4.70 0.07
N LEU A 106 6.04 5.62 -0.82
CA LEU A 106 5.19 6.76 -0.46
C LEU A 106 3.81 6.30 0.01
N LEU A 107 3.20 5.29 -0.65
CA LEU A 107 1.92 4.72 -0.20
C LEU A 107 2.00 4.19 1.23
N ASP A 108 3.06 3.44 1.55
CA ASP A 108 3.26 2.92 2.90
C ASP A 108 3.42 4.05 3.93
N LEU A 109 4.28 5.05 3.64
CA LEU A 109 4.54 6.14 4.56
C LEU A 109 3.33 7.07 4.74
N TYR A 110 2.63 7.42 3.67
CA TYR A 110 1.41 8.23 3.74
C TYR A 110 0.27 7.46 4.42
N GLY A 111 0.15 6.16 4.16
CA GLY A 111 -0.84 5.30 4.82
C GLY A 111 -0.64 5.22 6.33
N ARG A 112 0.60 5.06 6.79
CA ARG A 112 0.95 5.08 8.23
C ARG A 112 0.66 6.41 8.91
N GLN A 113 0.70 7.51 8.16
CA GLN A 113 0.40 8.85 8.66
C GLN A 113 -1.07 9.25 8.44
N GLU A 114 -1.90 8.33 7.93
CA GLU A 114 -3.32 8.56 7.61
C GLU A 114 -3.55 9.75 6.66
N LYS A 115 -2.54 10.07 5.82
CA LYS A 115 -2.60 11.11 4.80
C LYS A 115 -3.30 10.59 3.54
N TYR A 116 -4.61 10.43 3.63
CA TYR A 116 -5.40 9.75 2.62
C TYR A 116 -5.46 10.47 1.28
N ASP A 117 -5.43 11.81 1.25
CA ASP A 117 -5.36 12.57 0.00
C ASP A 117 -4.05 12.30 -0.77
N GLU A 118 -2.93 12.22 -0.06
CA GLU A 118 -1.62 11.88 -0.60
C GLU A 118 -1.57 10.41 -1.06
N VAL A 119 -2.23 9.49 -0.33
CA VAL A 119 -2.39 8.10 -0.75
C VAL A 119 -3.13 8.03 -2.09
N ILE A 120 -4.29 8.70 -2.21
CA ILE A 120 -5.07 8.75 -3.46
C ILE A 120 -4.24 9.37 -4.60
N SER A 121 -3.55 10.47 -4.34
CA SER A 121 -2.67 11.11 -5.33
C SER A 121 -1.59 10.14 -5.83
N THR A 122 -0.98 9.38 -4.92
CA THR A 122 0.08 8.40 -5.24
C THR A 122 -0.48 7.21 -6.01
N LEU A 123 -1.68 6.70 -5.64
CA LEU A 123 -2.38 5.65 -6.38
C LEU A 123 -2.70 6.10 -7.83
N ASN A 124 -3.13 7.35 -8.01
CA ASN A 124 -3.36 7.90 -9.35
C ASN A 124 -2.08 8.01 -10.18
N ARG A 125 -0.93 8.29 -9.54
CA ARG A 125 0.39 8.29 -10.22
C ARG A 125 0.78 6.87 -10.63
N LEU A 126 0.58 5.87 -9.77
CA LEU A 126 0.80 4.46 -10.10
C LEU A 126 -0.09 4.01 -11.26
N GLU A 127 -1.37 4.37 -11.25
CA GLU A 127 -2.30 4.04 -12.33
C GLU A 127 -1.85 4.62 -13.69
N LYS A 128 -1.25 5.81 -13.72
CA LYS A 128 -0.67 6.38 -14.95
C LYS A 128 0.51 5.56 -15.49
N HIS A 129 1.28 4.92 -14.60
CA HIS A 129 2.45 4.14 -14.99
C HIS A 129 2.12 2.68 -15.31
N MET A 130 1.22 2.07 -14.56
CA MET A 130 0.90 0.65 -14.65
C MET A 130 -0.36 0.37 -15.47
N GLY A 131 -1.13 1.40 -15.78
CA GLY A 131 -2.50 1.29 -16.25
C GLY A 131 -3.49 1.03 -15.11
N LYS A 132 -4.78 1.20 -15.40
CA LYS A 132 -5.85 0.87 -14.48
C LYS A 132 -5.86 -0.64 -14.21
N ASN A 133 -5.97 -1.03 -12.96
CA ASN A 133 -6.09 -2.43 -12.56
C ASN A 133 -6.93 -2.57 -11.28
N GLU A 134 -7.43 -3.78 -11.09
CA GLU A 134 -8.29 -4.16 -9.96
C GLU A 134 -7.71 -3.75 -8.61
N GLN A 135 -6.42 -4.03 -8.40
CA GLN A 135 -5.78 -3.80 -7.09
C GLN A 135 -5.75 -2.30 -6.73
N LEU A 136 -5.39 -1.44 -7.69
CA LEU A 136 -5.34 0.01 -7.46
C LEU A 136 -6.75 0.59 -7.24
N SER A 137 -7.74 0.15 -8.03
CA SER A 137 -9.14 0.60 -7.88
C SER A 137 -9.74 0.15 -6.54
N MET A 138 -9.50 -1.09 -6.11
CA MET A 138 -9.95 -1.56 -4.80
C MET A 138 -9.27 -0.82 -3.64
N GLU A 139 -8.00 -0.47 -3.78
CA GLU A 139 -7.31 0.32 -2.76
C GLU A 139 -7.87 1.74 -2.69
N LYS A 140 -8.10 2.41 -3.82
CA LYS A 140 -8.79 3.71 -3.87
C LYS A 140 -10.18 3.64 -3.23
N PHE A 141 -10.95 2.60 -3.56
CA PHE A 141 -12.27 2.36 -2.97
C PHE A 141 -12.20 2.32 -1.44
N ARG A 142 -11.27 1.53 -0.87
CA ARG A 142 -11.07 1.44 0.58
C ARG A 142 -10.71 2.78 1.21
N ILE A 143 -9.77 3.51 0.59
CA ILE A 143 -9.34 4.82 1.09
C ILE A 143 -10.50 5.83 1.05
N TYR A 144 -11.30 5.86 -0.02
CA TYR A 144 -12.47 6.74 -0.08
C TYR A 144 -13.51 6.41 1.00
N LEU A 145 -13.71 5.13 1.33
CA LEU A 145 -14.56 4.74 2.47
C LEU A 145 -14.00 5.26 3.81
N GLN A 146 -12.69 5.17 4.03
CA GLN A 146 -12.04 5.72 5.23
C GLN A 146 -12.18 7.24 5.31
N MET A 147 -12.10 7.94 4.18
CA MET A 147 -12.32 9.39 4.06
C MET A 147 -13.81 9.76 4.21
N LYS A 148 -14.72 8.81 4.24
CA LYS A 148 -16.18 8.99 4.18
C LYS A 148 -16.61 9.75 2.91
N ASP A 149 -15.86 9.59 1.82
CA ASP A 149 -16.22 10.10 0.49
C ASP A 149 -16.98 8.99 -0.26
N ASP A 150 -18.22 8.75 0.19
CA ASP A 150 -19.07 7.68 -0.36
C ASP A 150 -19.32 7.84 -1.87
N LYS A 151 -19.31 9.09 -2.36
CA LYS A 151 -19.49 9.37 -3.79
C LYS A 151 -18.34 8.83 -4.62
N LYS A 152 -17.10 9.08 -4.20
CA LYS A 152 -15.91 8.59 -4.93
C LYS A 152 -15.72 7.09 -4.73
N ALA A 153 -16.00 6.56 -3.54
CA ALA A 153 -16.04 5.12 -3.30
C ALA A 153 -17.00 4.43 -4.25
N PHE A 154 -18.23 4.97 -4.40
CA PHE A 154 -19.21 4.46 -5.34
C PHE A 154 -18.73 4.47 -6.79
N GLN A 155 -18.08 5.55 -7.23
CA GLN A 155 -17.55 5.66 -8.59
C GLN A 155 -16.46 4.61 -8.87
N GLU A 156 -15.59 4.31 -7.91
CA GLU A 156 -14.54 3.29 -8.09
C GLU A 156 -15.15 1.88 -8.20
N ILE A 157 -16.11 1.52 -7.33
CA ILE A 157 -16.73 0.18 -7.40
C ILE A 157 -17.62 0.03 -8.64
N GLU A 158 -18.35 1.08 -9.04
CA GLU A 158 -19.15 1.08 -10.26
C GLU A 158 -18.26 0.87 -11.50
N SER A 159 -17.09 1.51 -11.51
CA SER A 159 -16.09 1.32 -12.56
C SER A 159 -15.55 -0.11 -12.63
N LEU A 160 -15.34 -0.77 -11.47
CA LEU A 160 -14.92 -2.18 -11.43
C LEU A 160 -16.03 -3.11 -11.93
N VAL A 161 -17.29 -2.84 -11.59
CA VAL A 161 -18.45 -3.60 -12.11
C VAL A 161 -18.53 -3.50 -13.63
N GLN A 162 -18.26 -2.32 -14.21
CA GLN A 162 -18.27 -2.12 -15.67
C GLN A 162 -17.10 -2.83 -16.36
N GLU A 163 -15.92 -2.83 -15.75
CA GLU A 163 -14.71 -3.44 -16.31
C GLU A 163 -14.73 -4.97 -16.16
N TYR A 164 -15.30 -5.47 -15.05
CA TYR A 164 -15.38 -6.91 -14.72
C TYR A 164 -16.84 -7.37 -14.51
N PRO A 165 -17.70 -7.31 -15.52
CA PRO A 165 -19.15 -7.52 -15.35
C PRO A 165 -19.53 -8.93 -14.94
N MET A 166 -18.65 -9.92 -15.15
CA MET A 166 -18.85 -11.31 -14.76
C MET A 166 -18.32 -11.63 -13.37
N ASP A 167 -17.63 -10.70 -12.71
CA ASP A 167 -17.14 -10.90 -11.34
C ASP A 167 -18.20 -10.47 -10.34
N MET A 168 -18.91 -11.44 -9.79
CA MET A 168 -20.00 -11.22 -8.84
C MET A 168 -19.56 -10.57 -7.53
N ARG A 169 -18.26 -10.62 -7.19
CA ARG A 169 -17.72 -9.94 -5.99
C ARG A 169 -17.98 -8.43 -6.04
N TYR A 170 -17.72 -7.79 -7.19
CA TYR A 170 -17.93 -6.34 -7.35
C TYR A 170 -19.41 -5.97 -7.35
N GLN A 171 -20.26 -6.83 -7.90
CA GLN A 171 -21.72 -6.64 -7.84
C GLN A 171 -22.18 -6.64 -6.37
N VAL A 172 -21.74 -7.61 -5.55
CA VAL A 172 -22.10 -7.66 -4.14
C VAL A 172 -21.59 -6.42 -3.39
N ILE A 173 -20.33 -6.04 -3.58
CA ILE A 173 -19.75 -4.83 -2.95
C ILE A 173 -20.56 -3.57 -3.36
N LEU A 174 -20.96 -3.45 -4.63
CA LEU A 174 -21.82 -2.36 -5.08
C LEU A 174 -23.16 -2.35 -4.36
N GLY A 175 -23.78 -3.53 -4.19
CA GLY A 175 -24.99 -3.69 -3.39
C GLY A 175 -24.80 -3.24 -1.93
N ASP A 176 -23.67 -3.60 -1.31
CA ASP A 176 -23.34 -3.18 0.06
C ASP A 176 -23.19 -1.64 0.17
N VAL A 177 -22.57 -1.01 -0.82
CA VAL A 177 -22.48 0.46 -0.89
C VAL A 177 -23.86 1.09 -1.06
N TYR A 178 -24.74 0.53 -1.89
CA TYR A 178 -26.14 0.98 -1.98
C TYR A 178 -26.85 0.88 -0.64
N LEU A 179 -26.72 -0.25 0.06
CA LEU A 179 -27.37 -0.48 1.34
C LEU A 179 -26.90 0.51 2.41
N GLN A 180 -25.59 0.75 2.51
CA GLN A 180 -25.00 1.73 3.43
C GLN A 180 -25.49 3.16 3.16
N ASN A 181 -25.73 3.50 1.90
CA ASN A 181 -26.25 4.80 1.47
C ASN A 181 -27.79 4.89 1.51
N GLY A 182 -28.47 3.93 2.13
CA GLY A 182 -29.93 3.91 2.28
C GLY A 182 -30.71 3.58 1.00
N LYS A 183 -30.03 3.24 -0.08
CA LYS A 183 -30.61 2.82 -1.36
C LYS A 183 -30.98 1.34 -1.29
N LYS A 184 -31.99 1.04 -0.45
CA LYS A 184 -32.35 -0.33 -0.08
C LYS A 184 -32.86 -1.15 -1.26
N GLN A 185 -33.63 -0.54 -2.17
CA GLN A 185 -34.15 -1.27 -3.32
C GLN A 185 -33.07 -1.64 -4.32
N GLU A 186 -32.18 -0.72 -4.61
CA GLU A 186 -31.05 -0.96 -5.52
C GLU A 186 -30.11 -2.06 -4.96
N ALA A 187 -29.87 -2.06 -3.64
CA ALA A 187 -29.11 -3.11 -2.98
C ALA A 187 -29.78 -4.48 -3.14
N TYR A 188 -31.09 -4.55 -2.86
CA TYR A 188 -31.85 -5.78 -3.00
C TYR A 188 -31.79 -6.34 -4.42
N ASP A 189 -32.02 -5.48 -5.43
CA ASP A 189 -32.03 -5.87 -6.84
C ASP A 189 -30.68 -6.44 -7.27
N VAL A 190 -29.58 -5.84 -6.82
CA VAL A 190 -28.22 -6.32 -7.08
C VAL A 190 -27.99 -7.69 -6.43
N TYR A 191 -28.33 -7.87 -5.16
CA TYR A 191 -28.17 -9.16 -4.47
C TYR A 191 -29.02 -10.25 -5.10
N GLN A 192 -30.26 -9.95 -5.48
CA GLN A 192 -31.13 -10.90 -6.19
C GLN A 192 -30.54 -11.32 -7.52
N LYS A 193 -29.97 -10.38 -8.28
CA LYS A 193 -29.30 -10.66 -9.56
C LYS A 193 -28.11 -11.61 -9.36
N VAL A 194 -27.29 -11.37 -8.34
CA VAL A 194 -26.15 -12.24 -8.02
C VAL A 194 -26.62 -13.62 -7.61
N LEU A 195 -27.62 -13.73 -6.71
CA LEU A 195 -28.15 -15.02 -6.25
C LEU A 195 -28.91 -15.78 -7.33
N ALA A 196 -29.46 -15.09 -8.33
CA ALA A 196 -30.05 -15.75 -9.50
C ALA A 196 -28.97 -16.40 -10.40
N ALA A 197 -27.81 -15.78 -10.52
CA ALA A 197 -26.67 -16.32 -11.27
C ALA A 197 -25.86 -17.35 -10.47
N GLU A 198 -25.67 -17.11 -9.18
CA GLU A 198 -24.90 -17.94 -8.25
C GLU A 198 -25.68 -18.13 -6.96
N PRO A 199 -26.63 -19.08 -6.89
CA PRO A 199 -27.52 -19.27 -5.74
C PRO A 199 -26.82 -19.58 -4.42
N ASP A 200 -25.61 -20.08 -4.48
CA ASP A 200 -24.78 -20.45 -3.32
C ASP A 200 -23.60 -19.49 -3.08
N ASN A 201 -23.64 -18.29 -3.67
CA ASN A 201 -22.60 -17.27 -3.46
C ASN A 201 -22.60 -16.79 -2.00
N PRO A 202 -21.53 -17.06 -1.20
CA PRO A 202 -21.54 -16.77 0.23
C PRO A 202 -21.62 -15.26 0.54
N MET A 203 -20.98 -14.43 -0.28
CA MET A 203 -20.99 -12.99 -0.08
C MET A 203 -22.40 -12.43 -0.28
N ALA A 204 -23.08 -12.83 -1.36
CA ALA A 204 -24.44 -12.37 -1.67
C ALA A 204 -25.44 -12.86 -0.61
N ILE A 205 -25.32 -14.09 -0.12
CA ILE A 205 -26.17 -14.62 0.97
C ILE A 205 -25.97 -13.79 2.25
N PHE A 206 -24.73 -13.49 2.61
CA PHE A 206 -24.41 -12.69 3.79
C PHE A 206 -24.94 -11.25 3.66
N SER A 207 -24.71 -10.61 2.51
CA SER A 207 -25.21 -9.24 2.25
C SER A 207 -26.74 -9.19 2.22
N MET A 208 -27.40 -10.21 1.69
CA MET A 208 -28.86 -10.33 1.74
C MET A 208 -29.37 -10.51 3.18
N ALA A 209 -28.67 -11.29 4.01
CA ALA A 209 -28.99 -11.39 5.44
C ALA A 209 -28.89 -10.01 6.10
N SER A 210 -27.80 -9.27 5.88
CA SER A 210 -27.62 -7.90 6.39
C SER A 210 -28.75 -6.96 5.93
N TYR A 211 -29.18 -7.08 4.67
CA TYR A 211 -30.33 -6.33 4.14
C TYR A 211 -31.62 -6.64 4.91
N TYR A 212 -31.94 -7.92 5.12
CA TYR A 212 -33.14 -8.32 5.84
C TYR A 212 -33.13 -7.87 7.29
N LYS A 213 -31.96 -7.93 7.95
CA LYS A 213 -31.80 -7.39 9.30
C LYS A 213 -32.09 -5.88 9.36
N GLN A 214 -31.49 -5.08 8.46
CA GLN A 214 -31.66 -3.63 8.40
C GLN A 214 -33.10 -3.21 7.99
N THR A 215 -33.88 -4.11 7.38
CA THR A 215 -35.25 -3.88 6.98
C THR A 215 -36.29 -4.49 7.96
N GLY A 216 -35.83 -5.08 9.07
CA GLY A 216 -36.69 -5.65 10.11
C GLY A 216 -37.36 -6.96 9.72
N GLN A 217 -36.84 -7.66 8.73
CA GLN A 217 -37.41 -8.93 8.23
C GLN A 217 -36.73 -10.14 8.89
N GLU A 218 -36.90 -10.28 10.20
CA GLU A 218 -36.16 -11.22 11.05
C GLU A 218 -36.25 -12.69 10.56
N GLY A 219 -37.43 -13.16 10.12
CA GLY A 219 -37.57 -14.52 9.60
C GLY A 219 -36.71 -14.80 8.36
N LEU A 220 -36.61 -13.83 7.45
CA LEU A 220 -35.80 -13.95 6.25
C LEU A 220 -34.29 -13.81 6.59
N TYR A 221 -33.96 -13.00 7.57
CA TYR A 221 -32.60 -12.89 8.11
C TYR A 221 -32.11 -14.25 8.62
N GLN A 222 -32.88 -14.91 9.51
CA GLN A 222 -32.52 -16.24 10.03
C GLN A 222 -32.40 -17.29 8.92
N GLN A 223 -33.32 -17.28 7.96
CA GLN A 223 -33.26 -18.19 6.81
C GLN A 223 -31.98 -18.02 6.00
N GLN A 224 -31.52 -16.79 5.77
CA GLN A 224 -30.27 -16.52 5.05
C GLN A 224 -29.05 -16.99 5.86
N LEU A 225 -29.05 -16.78 7.17
CA LEU A 225 -27.98 -17.27 8.04
C LEU A 225 -27.90 -18.80 8.06
N ASP A 226 -29.02 -19.48 8.13
CA ASP A 226 -29.06 -20.95 8.04
C ASP A 226 -28.50 -21.43 6.69
N THR A 227 -28.89 -20.76 5.60
CA THR A 227 -28.36 -21.04 4.26
C THR A 227 -26.83 -20.87 4.21
N LEU A 228 -26.32 -19.79 4.81
CA LEU A 228 -24.88 -19.52 4.87
C LEU A 228 -24.12 -20.58 5.69
N LEU A 229 -24.66 -20.95 6.86
CA LEU A 229 -24.05 -21.95 7.74
C LEU A 229 -24.02 -23.37 7.12
N LEU A 230 -25.02 -23.72 6.33
CA LEU A 230 -25.09 -24.96 5.60
C LEU A 230 -24.30 -24.96 4.29
N ASN A 231 -23.88 -23.80 3.81
CA ASN A 231 -23.16 -23.65 2.56
C ASN A 231 -21.77 -24.31 2.63
N LYS A 232 -21.47 -25.22 1.68
CA LYS A 232 -20.20 -25.93 1.63
C LYS A 232 -19.01 -25.08 1.16
N LYS A 233 -19.28 -23.95 0.48
CA LYS A 233 -18.25 -23.02 0.00
C LYS A 233 -17.75 -22.07 1.12
N VAL A 234 -18.49 -21.97 2.23
CA VAL A 234 -18.10 -21.14 3.38
C VAL A 234 -17.10 -21.90 4.25
N THR A 235 -15.97 -21.26 4.54
CA THR A 235 -14.94 -21.86 5.40
C THR A 235 -15.43 -22.00 6.85
N PRO A 236 -14.92 -23.00 7.60
CA PRO A 236 -15.28 -23.19 9.01
C PRO A 236 -15.07 -21.92 9.86
N ASP A 237 -13.97 -21.18 9.62
CA ASP A 237 -13.66 -19.94 10.35
C ASP A 237 -14.72 -18.86 10.10
N THR A 238 -15.16 -18.72 8.85
CA THR A 238 -16.23 -17.77 8.50
C THR A 238 -17.54 -18.16 9.20
N LYS A 239 -17.90 -19.45 9.23
CA LYS A 239 -19.09 -19.94 9.94
C LYS A 239 -19.02 -19.64 11.44
N VAL A 240 -17.86 -19.86 12.06
CA VAL A 240 -17.64 -19.54 13.48
C VAL A 240 -17.80 -18.05 13.74
N ASN A 241 -17.28 -17.19 12.85
CA ASN A 241 -17.43 -15.73 13.00
C ASN A 241 -18.90 -15.30 12.88
N VAL A 242 -19.64 -15.84 11.92
CA VAL A 242 -21.08 -15.58 11.77
C VAL A 242 -21.84 -16.03 13.04
N MET A 243 -21.58 -17.23 13.57
CA MET A 243 -22.20 -17.71 14.80
C MET A 243 -21.86 -16.84 16.02
N ARG A 244 -20.60 -16.37 16.15
CA ARG A 244 -20.21 -15.42 17.21
C ARG A 244 -20.98 -14.13 17.12
N GLN A 245 -21.12 -13.58 15.92
CA GLN A 245 -21.90 -12.35 15.72
C GLN A 245 -23.36 -12.53 16.11
N MET A 246 -23.99 -13.65 15.73
CA MET A 246 -25.35 -13.97 16.16
C MET A 246 -25.49 -14.07 17.68
N ILE A 247 -24.50 -14.57 18.41
CA ILE A 247 -24.52 -14.69 19.87
C ILE A 247 -24.38 -13.30 20.56
N VAL A 248 -23.58 -12.42 20.00
CA VAL A 248 -23.34 -11.08 20.58
C VAL A 248 -24.54 -10.15 20.35
N GLU A 249 -25.31 -10.39 19.31
CA GLU A 249 -26.44 -9.53 18.88
C GLU A 249 -27.80 -9.96 19.46
N ASN A 250 -27.87 -11.11 20.15
CA ASN A 250 -29.04 -11.56 20.93
C ASN A 250 -28.84 -11.26 22.43
#